data_ece3f5569dd85111586b703f9e79acb5
#
_entry.id   ece3f5569dd85111586b703f9e79acb5
#
_cell.length_a   1.000
_cell.length_b   1.000
_cell.length_c   1.000
_cell.angle_alpha   90.00
_cell.angle_beta   90.00
_cell.angle_gamma   90.00
#
_symmetry.space_group_name_H-M   'P 1'
#
loop_
_entity.id
_entity.type
_entity.pdbx_description
1 polymer ?
#
loop_
_entity_poly.entity_id
_entity_poly.type
_entity_poly.pdbx_seq_one_letter_code
_entity_poly.pdbx_strand_id
1 'polypeptide(L)'
;MRVTLLALLLLSWSASPASEQSNPRYKRLDIALQHYTRIAESGGWPSVPAGPTIRPGSADPRVASLARRLAITGDFENDGCEFTEYDRELQAAVVRFQARHGLEQDALVGKATLRALNVSANERSAQLRSNLGTTLQVFDTLHQAFLLVNVPAFEIYLVRNGDTVWSSGVVVGEQEAKTPLFESTISSVVLNPTWTVPRSIASEELLPKIQNDPAFLIRGGYELRNQDGSPAEPASVDWAALSKSNFPYTLVQRAGPVNELGRVKFPFPNRFGVCLHDTPKKHLFGMASRAFSHGCIRLENPIDLAEILVEPAGWTREQIDAELDTGQTHSIKLPEPIPIVIAYLTAAVDDTGTVYFYRDVYGLDRPRAAAR
;
A
#
# COMPACT_ATOMS: atom_id res chain seq x y z
N MET A 1 -1.74 -39.54 -7.02
CA MET A 1 -0.79 -38.47 -6.68
C MET A 1 -1.35 -37.71 -5.48
N ARG A 2 -0.70 -37.79 -4.34
CA ARG A 2 -1.17 -37.21 -3.07
C ARG A 2 -0.81 -35.73 -3.03
N VAL A 3 -1.81 -34.87 -2.96
CA VAL A 3 -1.64 -33.43 -2.71
C VAL A 3 -1.37 -33.28 -1.22
N THR A 4 -0.15 -32.95 -0.87
CA THR A 4 0.25 -32.66 0.50
C THR A 4 -0.18 -31.22 0.81
N LEU A 5 -1.23 -31.06 1.59
CA LEU A 5 -1.61 -29.77 2.22
C LEU A 5 -0.47 -29.37 3.17
N LEU A 6 0.28 -28.35 2.81
CA LEU A 6 1.22 -27.73 3.74
C LEU A 6 0.41 -26.80 4.65
N ALA A 7 0.19 -27.26 5.88
CA ALA A 7 -0.42 -26.48 6.94
C ALA A 7 0.48 -25.26 7.25
N LEU A 8 -0.09 -24.06 7.13
CA LEU A 8 0.48 -22.85 7.72
C LEU A 8 0.54 -23.06 9.24
N LEU A 9 1.71 -23.28 9.77
CA LEU A 9 2.00 -23.14 11.20
C LEU A 9 1.86 -21.65 11.55
N LEU A 10 0.67 -21.24 11.93
CA LEU A 10 0.44 -20.02 12.69
C LEU A 10 1.00 -20.29 14.09
N LEU A 11 2.23 -19.86 14.32
CA LEU A 11 2.76 -19.70 15.67
C LEU A 11 1.81 -18.74 16.40
N SER A 12 1.06 -19.28 17.36
CA SER A 12 0.30 -18.49 18.31
C SER A 12 1.28 -17.86 19.29
N TRP A 13 1.83 -16.70 18.89
CA TRP A 13 2.57 -15.86 19.81
C TRP A 13 1.54 -15.14 20.69
N SER A 14 1.42 -15.55 21.93
CA SER A 14 0.78 -14.74 22.94
C SER A 14 1.76 -13.62 23.32
N ALA A 15 1.46 -12.39 22.87
CA ALA A 15 2.20 -11.21 23.32
C ALA A 15 2.23 -11.18 24.86
N SER A 16 3.37 -10.77 25.41
CA SER A 16 3.47 -10.60 26.87
C SER A 16 2.59 -9.42 27.29
N PRO A 17 1.84 -9.51 28.39
CA PRO A 17 1.07 -8.36 28.94
C PRO A 17 1.91 -7.09 29.15
N ALA A 18 3.22 -7.25 29.34
CA ALA A 18 4.14 -6.11 29.47
C ALA A 18 4.36 -5.37 28.16
N SER A 19 4.34 -6.05 27.00
CA SER A 19 4.49 -5.43 25.70
C SER A 19 3.24 -4.63 25.28
N GLU A 20 2.05 -5.14 25.61
CA GLU A 20 0.78 -4.42 25.41
C GLU A 20 0.76 -3.09 26.14
N GLN A 21 1.28 -3.06 27.38
CA GLN A 21 1.31 -1.85 28.19
C GLN A 21 2.41 -0.85 27.81
N SER A 22 3.46 -1.27 27.11
CA SER A 22 4.59 -0.40 26.73
C SER A 22 4.46 0.22 25.35
N ASN A 23 3.71 -0.40 24.41
CA ASN A 23 3.61 0.07 23.04
C ASN A 23 2.60 1.23 22.86
N PRO A 24 3.04 2.46 22.52
CA PRO A 24 2.15 3.62 22.40
C PRO A 24 1.09 3.45 21.31
N ARG A 25 1.41 2.80 20.18
CA ARG A 25 0.46 2.59 19.08
C ARG A 25 -0.64 1.61 19.45
N TYR A 26 -0.29 0.54 20.19
CA TYR A 26 -1.27 -0.37 20.74
C TYR A 26 -2.22 0.34 21.70
N LYS A 27 -1.68 1.15 22.65
CA LYS A 27 -2.50 1.92 23.59
C LYS A 27 -3.50 2.84 22.87
N ARG A 28 -3.03 3.58 21.87
CA ARG A 28 -3.92 4.46 21.10
C ARG A 28 -5.02 3.67 20.37
N LEU A 29 -4.68 2.52 19.79
CA LEU A 29 -5.65 1.68 19.11
C LEU A 29 -6.65 1.05 20.10
N ASP A 30 -6.21 0.66 21.30
CA ASP A 30 -7.09 0.15 22.37
C ASP A 30 -8.03 1.23 22.91
N ILE A 31 -7.55 2.46 23.11
CA ILE A 31 -8.40 3.61 23.47
C ILE A 31 -9.45 3.86 22.40
N ALA A 32 -9.07 3.81 21.12
CA ALA A 32 -10.00 3.94 20.01
C ALA A 32 -11.04 2.81 20.01
N LEU A 33 -10.61 1.55 20.24
CA LEU A 33 -11.52 0.41 20.34
C LEU A 33 -12.55 0.61 21.46
N GLN A 34 -12.10 1.02 22.66
CA GLN A 34 -12.99 1.28 23.78
C GLN A 34 -13.98 2.41 23.48
N HIS A 35 -13.54 3.47 22.77
CA HIS A 35 -14.40 4.56 22.34
C HIS A 35 -15.49 4.10 21.36
N TYR A 36 -15.10 3.38 20.30
CA TYR A 36 -16.04 2.87 19.30
C TYR A 36 -16.98 1.79 19.85
N THR A 37 -16.50 1.00 20.84
CA THR A 37 -17.34 0.02 21.54
C THR A 37 -18.44 0.74 22.35
N ARG A 38 -18.09 1.81 23.11
CA ARG A 38 -19.10 2.61 23.83
C ARG A 38 -20.13 3.25 22.88
N ILE A 39 -19.70 3.77 21.74
CA ILE A 39 -20.64 4.27 20.71
C ILE A 39 -21.58 3.16 20.26
N ALA A 40 -21.07 1.96 19.99
CA ALA A 40 -21.89 0.82 19.55
C ALA A 40 -22.91 0.39 20.62
N GLU A 41 -22.50 0.32 21.89
CA GLU A 41 -23.35 -0.02 23.05
C GLU A 41 -24.44 1.06 23.32
N SER A 42 -24.15 2.30 22.95
CA SER A 42 -25.11 3.42 23.05
C SER A 42 -26.07 3.50 21.85
N GLY A 43 -26.11 2.49 20.99
CA GLY A 43 -26.98 2.44 19.80
C GLY A 43 -26.31 2.82 18.49
N GLY A 44 -25.03 3.16 18.50
CA GLY A 44 -24.25 3.50 17.31
C GLY A 44 -24.58 4.89 16.74
N TRP A 45 -24.54 5.00 15.44
CA TRP A 45 -24.85 6.22 14.70
C TRP A 45 -25.93 5.98 13.64
N PRO A 46 -26.68 7.05 13.24
CA PRO A 46 -27.67 6.95 12.20
C PRO A 46 -27.04 6.67 10.84
N SER A 47 -27.71 5.86 10.02
CA SER A 47 -27.36 5.69 8.62
C SER A 47 -27.72 6.95 7.83
N VAL A 48 -26.85 7.34 6.90
CA VAL A 48 -27.16 8.34 5.88
C VAL A 48 -27.94 7.64 4.77
N PRO A 49 -29.17 8.04 4.45
CA PRO A 49 -30.00 7.34 3.46
C PRO A 49 -29.36 7.30 2.07
N ALA A 50 -29.63 6.23 1.33
CA ALA A 50 -29.17 6.08 -0.05
C ALA A 50 -29.82 7.14 -0.96
N GLY A 51 -29.11 7.51 -2.03
CA GLY A 51 -29.59 8.51 -2.98
C GLY A 51 -28.50 8.99 -3.93
N PRO A 52 -28.77 10.02 -4.74
CA PRO A 52 -27.77 10.67 -5.58
C PRO A 52 -26.62 11.24 -4.74
N THR A 53 -25.49 11.55 -5.40
CA THR A 53 -24.34 12.20 -4.75
C THR A 53 -24.77 13.54 -4.14
N ILE A 54 -24.54 13.72 -2.81
CA ILE A 54 -24.76 15.01 -2.15
C ILE A 54 -23.53 15.88 -2.50
N ARG A 55 -23.80 17.08 -3.00
CA ARG A 55 -22.79 18.02 -3.47
C ARG A 55 -22.72 19.25 -2.56
N PRO A 56 -21.56 19.90 -2.45
CA PRO A 56 -21.42 21.18 -1.79
C PRO A 56 -22.53 22.19 -2.21
N GLY A 57 -23.10 22.89 -1.22
CA GLY A 57 -24.17 23.88 -1.43
C GLY A 57 -25.54 23.29 -1.74
N SER A 58 -25.74 21.97 -1.69
CA SER A 58 -27.05 21.38 -1.95
C SER A 58 -27.93 21.38 -0.69
N ALA A 59 -29.22 21.69 -0.87
CA ALA A 59 -30.26 21.48 0.13
C ALA A 59 -30.85 20.06 -0.01
N ASP A 60 -30.14 19.08 0.57
CA ASP A 60 -30.54 17.67 0.52
C ASP A 60 -31.07 17.24 1.90
N PRO A 61 -32.26 16.61 1.99
CA PRO A 61 -32.84 16.20 3.28
C PRO A 61 -31.96 15.24 4.09
N ARG A 62 -30.97 14.61 3.46
CA ARG A 62 -29.99 13.72 4.13
C ARG A 62 -28.88 14.48 4.86
N VAL A 63 -28.73 15.80 4.66
CA VAL A 63 -27.67 16.63 5.27
C VAL A 63 -27.73 16.57 6.79
N ALA A 64 -28.92 16.63 7.38
CA ALA A 64 -29.09 16.49 8.82
C ALA A 64 -28.59 15.13 9.37
N SER A 65 -28.79 14.04 8.63
CA SER A 65 -28.28 12.72 9.00
C SER A 65 -26.76 12.64 8.82
N LEU A 66 -26.22 13.27 7.77
CA LEU A 66 -24.78 13.37 7.51
C LEU A 66 -24.07 14.14 8.64
N ALA A 67 -24.56 15.30 9.02
CA ALA A 67 -24.01 16.11 10.10
C ALA A 67 -23.96 15.34 11.43
N ARG A 68 -25.11 14.73 11.81
CA ARG A 68 -25.17 13.89 13.02
C ARG A 68 -24.22 12.71 12.98
N ARG A 69 -24.09 12.05 11.82
CA ARG A 69 -23.16 10.93 11.62
C ARG A 69 -21.71 11.36 11.83
N LEU A 70 -21.29 12.48 11.27
CA LEU A 70 -19.93 13.01 11.38
C LEU A 70 -19.62 13.54 12.79
N ALA A 71 -20.60 14.14 13.46
CA ALA A 71 -20.43 14.64 14.82
C ALA A 71 -20.12 13.53 15.84
N ILE A 72 -20.78 12.36 15.73
CA ILE A 72 -20.57 11.23 16.64
C ILE A 72 -19.11 10.73 16.60
N THR A 73 -18.44 10.84 15.45
CA THR A 73 -17.03 10.40 15.29
C THR A 73 -16.02 11.54 15.35
N GLY A 74 -16.45 12.75 15.74
CA GLY A 74 -15.59 13.91 15.93
C GLY A 74 -15.10 14.56 14.64
N ASP A 75 -15.65 14.18 13.49
CA ASP A 75 -15.31 14.81 12.19
C ASP A 75 -15.96 16.19 12.04
N PHE A 76 -17.03 16.46 12.81
CA PHE A 76 -17.83 17.68 12.78
C PHE A 76 -18.19 18.13 14.18
N GLU A 77 -18.00 19.42 14.47
CA GLU A 77 -18.51 20.02 15.69
C GLU A 77 -19.96 20.42 15.47
N ASN A 78 -20.89 19.77 16.19
CA ASN A 78 -22.31 20.07 16.11
C ASN A 78 -22.75 20.73 17.42
N ASP A 79 -23.12 22.00 17.36
CA ASP A 79 -23.65 22.79 18.48
C ASP A 79 -25.14 22.54 18.76
N GLY A 80 -25.75 21.54 18.13
CA GLY A 80 -27.17 21.19 18.27
C GLY A 80 -28.08 21.87 17.27
N CYS A 81 -27.57 22.62 16.29
CA CYS A 81 -28.35 23.21 15.21
C CYS A 81 -28.88 22.18 14.24
N GLU A 82 -30.05 22.43 13.65
CA GLU A 82 -30.56 21.66 12.50
C GLU A 82 -29.85 22.11 11.23
N PHE A 83 -29.13 21.18 10.59
CA PHE A 83 -28.46 21.41 9.32
C PHE A 83 -29.42 21.09 8.16
N THR A 84 -29.68 22.08 7.35
CA THR A 84 -30.54 21.96 6.16
C THR A 84 -29.79 22.12 4.85
N GLU A 85 -28.55 22.64 4.91
CA GLU A 85 -27.71 22.91 3.75
C GLU A 85 -26.31 22.30 3.95
N TYR A 86 -25.72 21.79 2.87
CA TYR A 86 -24.37 21.28 2.84
C TYR A 86 -23.35 22.43 2.71
N ASP A 87 -23.16 23.13 3.82
CA ASP A 87 -22.31 24.32 3.95
C ASP A 87 -20.80 24.01 3.93
N ARG A 88 -19.97 25.06 4.07
CA ARG A 88 -18.50 24.93 4.05
C ARG A 88 -17.93 24.16 5.23
N GLU A 89 -18.54 24.26 6.41
CA GLU A 89 -18.05 23.59 7.60
C GLU A 89 -18.28 22.07 7.49
N LEU A 90 -19.47 21.69 7.05
CA LEU A 90 -19.81 20.29 6.81
C LEU A 90 -19.02 19.72 5.62
N GLN A 91 -18.69 20.51 4.57
CA GLN A 91 -17.76 20.10 3.51
C GLN A 91 -16.37 19.77 4.07
N ALA A 92 -15.80 20.63 4.93
CA ALA A 92 -14.52 20.38 5.56
C ALA A 92 -14.57 19.11 6.45
N ALA A 93 -15.68 18.87 7.13
CA ALA A 93 -15.90 17.64 7.91
C ALA A 93 -15.91 16.38 7.03
N VAL A 94 -16.57 16.44 5.87
CA VAL A 94 -16.58 15.33 4.90
C VAL A 94 -15.18 15.08 4.35
N VAL A 95 -14.41 16.12 4.04
CA VAL A 95 -13.00 15.98 3.59
C VAL A 95 -12.15 15.30 4.67
N ARG A 96 -12.29 15.70 5.95
CA ARG A 96 -11.60 15.03 7.08
C ARG A 96 -11.99 13.56 7.17
N PHE A 97 -13.30 13.27 7.08
CA PHE A 97 -13.80 11.91 7.06
C PHE A 97 -13.24 11.10 5.88
N GLN A 98 -13.25 11.66 4.67
CA GLN A 98 -12.69 11.02 3.47
C GLN A 98 -11.20 10.71 3.64
N ALA A 99 -10.41 11.67 4.13
CA ALA A 99 -8.98 11.52 4.38
C ALA A 99 -8.67 10.31 5.27
N ARG A 100 -9.32 10.26 6.46
CA ARG A 100 -9.07 9.16 7.42
C ARG A 100 -9.73 7.82 7.05
N HIS A 101 -10.50 7.78 5.94
CA HIS A 101 -11.06 6.55 5.40
C HIS A 101 -10.42 6.13 4.06
N GLY A 102 -9.30 6.76 3.66
CA GLY A 102 -8.61 6.45 2.41
C GLY A 102 -9.47 6.65 1.16
N LEU A 103 -10.32 7.68 1.18
CA LEU A 103 -11.21 8.06 0.09
C LEU A 103 -10.69 9.29 -0.64
N GLU A 104 -11.21 9.55 -1.85
CA GLU A 104 -10.96 10.80 -2.57
C GLU A 104 -11.52 11.99 -1.76
N GLN A 105 -10.67 12.99 -1.54
CA GLN A 105 -10.95 14.16 -0.70
C GLN A 105 -11.60 15.28 -1.53
N ASP A 106 -12.76 15.00 -2.10
CA ASP A 106 -13.47 15.85 -3.04
C ASP A 106 -14.73 16.54 -2.43
N ALA A 107 -14.98 16.32 -1.15
CA ALA A 107 -16.20 16.72 -0.43
C ALA A 107 -17.50 16.16 -1.03
N LEU A 108 -17.46 15.20 -1.96
CA LEU A 108 -18.67 14.61 -2.52
C LEU A 108 -19.12 13.41 -1.68
N VAL A 109 -20.38 13.39 -1.23
CA VAL A 109 -20.94 12.21 -0.59
C VAL A 109 -21.50 11.29 -1.67
N GLY A 110 -20.59 10.68 -2.42
CA GLY A 110 -20.88 9.69 -3.45
C GLY A 110 -20.99 8.27 -2.88
N LYS A 111 -21.08 7.27 -3.76
CA LYS A 111 -21.27 5.85 -3.38
C LYS A 111 -20.18 5.33 -2.43
N ALA A 112 -18.91 5.73 -2.63
CA ALA A 112 -17.79 5.26 -1.79
C ALA A 112 -17.87 5.88 -0.39
N THR A 113 -18.03 7.20 -0.31
CA THR A 113 -18.17 7.96 0.94
C THR A 113 -19.39 7.48 1.72
N LEU A 114 -20.54 7.29 1.05
CA LEU A 114 -21.77 6.82 1.68
C LEU A 114 -21.60 5.40 2.27
N ARG A 115 -20.94 4.49 1.56
CA ARG A 115 -20.63 3.15 2.11
C ARG A 115 -19.78 3.24 3.37
N ALA A 116 -18.74 4.08 3.38
CA ALA A 116 -17.86 4.25 4.54
C ALA A 116 -18.59 4.88 5.75
N LEU A 117 -19.47 5.86 5.52
CA LEU A 117 -20.33 6.48 6.54
C LEU A 117 -21.27 5.47 7.19
N ASN A 118 -21.80 4.53 6.40
CA ASN A 118 -22.81 3.56 6.81
C ASN A 118 -22.25 2.23 7.35
N VAL A 119 -20.92 2.06 7.41
CA VAL A 119 -20.34 0.97 8.21
C VAL A 119 -20.71 1.19 9.66
N SER A 120 -21.31 0.20 10.32
CA SER A 120 -21.82 0.32 11.68
C SER A 120 -20.71 0.50 12.73
N ALA A 121 -21.04 1.04 13.89
CA ALA A 121 -20.10 1.16 15.01
C ALA A 121 -19.58 -0.20 15.48
N ASN A 122 -20.44 -1.24 15.44
CA ASN A 122 -20.05 -2.62 15.75
C ASN A 122 -19.00 -3.15 14.76
N GLU A 123 -19.17 -2.92 13.45
CA GLU A 123 -18.18 -3.32 12.44
C GLU A 123 -16.88 -2.57 12.60
N ARG A 124 -16.91 -1.26 12.93
CA ARG A 124 -15.69 -0.48 13.22
C ARG A 124 -14.98 -0.95 14.48
N SER A 125 -15.71 -1.27 15.56
CA SER A 125 -15.12 -1.90 16.76
C SER A 125 -14.48 -3.24 16.45
N ALA A 126 -15.14 -4.10 15.65
CA ALA A 126 -14.58 -5.37 15.23
C ALA A 126 -13.30 -5.18 14.37
N GLN A 127 -13.30 -4.18 13.47
CA GLN A 127 -12.14 -3.83 12.66
C GLN A 127 -10.96 -3.35 13.53
N LEU A 128 -11.19 -2.47 14.51
CA LEU A 128 -10.17 -2.04 15.46
C LEU A 128 -9.61 -3.21 16.27
N ARG A 129 -10.49 -4.09 16.75
CA ARG A 129 -10.11 -5.29 17.53
C ARG A 129 -9.25 -6.26 16.72
N SER A 130 -9.56 -6.49 15.45
CA SER A 130 -8.78 -7.38 14.58
C SER A 130 -7.36 -6.83 14.33
N ASN A 131 -7.19 -5.52 14.36
CA ASN A 131 -5.90 -4.86 14.11
C ASN A 131 -5.01 -4.75 15.36
N LEU A 132 -5.54 -4.92 16.59
CA LEU A 132 -4.73 -4.85 17.81
C LEU A 132 -3.59 -5.87 17.82
N GLY A 133 -3.89 -7.15 17.56
CA GLY A 133 -2.88 -8.20 17.55
C GLY A 133 -1.82 -8.01 16.45
N THR A 134 -2.24 -7.60 15.27
CA THR A 134 -1.30 -7.32 14.16
C THR A 134 -0.42 -6.09 14.47
N THR A 135 -0.98 -5.06 15.11
CA THR A 135 -0.21 -3.88 15.54
C THR A 135 0.88 -4.26 16.55
N LEU A 136 0.55 -5.09 17.55
CA LEU A 136 1.57 -5.59 18.47
C LEU A 136 2.65 -6.37 17.73
N GLN A 137 2.26 -7.34 16.91
CA GLN A 137 3.22 -8.16 16.16
C GLN A 137 4.17 -7.30 15.32
N VAL A 138 3.65 -6.27 14.63
CA VAL A 138 4.46 -5.39 13.78
C VAL A 138 5.42 -4.50 14.59
N PHE A 139 4.99 -4.00 15.75
CA PHE A 139 5.75 -2.98 16.49
C PHE A 139 6.49 -3.50 17.73
N ASP A 140 6.22 -4.72 18.18
CA ASP A 140 6.87 -5.32 19.35
C ASP A 140 8.13 -6.14 19.00
N THR A 141 8.15 -6.75 17.81
CA THR A 141 9.27 -7.57 17.34
C THR A 141 10.37 -6.78 16.63
N LEU A 142 10.14 -5.50 16.35
CA LEU A 142 10.98 -4.74 15.45
C LEU A 142 11.80 -3.66 16.16
N HIS A 143 13.02 -3.65 15.75
CA HIS A 143 14.18 -2.87 16.10
C HIS A 143 13.95 -1.35 16.11
N GLN A 144 14.98 -0.61 16.53
CA GLN A 144 14.98 0.86 16.59
C GLN A 144 14.61 1.57 15.29
N ALA A 145 14.83 0.91 14.13
CA ALA A 145 14.46 1.45 12.81
C ALA A 145 13.98 0.35 11.85
N PHE A 146 12.89 0.59 11.13
CA PHE A 146 12.36 -0.32 10.10
C PHE A 146 11.44 0.43 9.11
N LEU A 147 11.26 -0.17 7.94
CA LEU A 147 10.26 0.25 6.96
C LEU A 147 8.98 -0.59 7.14
N LEU A 148 7.83 0.08 7.24
CA LEU A 148 6.52 -0.55 7.29
C LEU A 148 5.74 -0.21 6.02
N VAL A 149 5.44 -1.21 5.20
CA VAL A 149 4.45 -1.07 4.11
C VAL A 149 3.09 -1.50 4.65
N ASN A 150 2.16 -0.56 4.78
CA ASN A 150 0.77 -0.89 5.09
C ASN A 150 -0.05 -1.01 3.81
N VAL A 151 -0.32 -2.23 3.38
CA VAL A 151 -0.98 -2.52 2.10
C VAL A 151 -2.35 -1.84 1.97
N PRO A 152 -3.29 -1.92 2.94
CA PRO A 152 -4.59 -1.24 2.84
C PRO A 152 -4.53 0.29 2.83
N ALA A 153 -3.49 0.87 3.45
CA ALA A 153 -3.28 2.32 3.46
C ALA A 153 -2.69 2.82 2.14
N PHE A 154 -2.07 1.94 1.35
CA PHE A 154 -1.25 2.29 0.20
C PHE A 154 -0.10 3.24 0.57
N GLU A 155 0.53 2.99 1.71
CA GLU A 155 1.61 3.81 2.25
C GLU A 155 2.75 2.96 2.79
N ILE A 156 3.96 3.55 2.73
CA ILE A 156 5.15 3.07 3.40
C ILE A 156 5.61 4.11 4.41
N TYR A 157 6.08 3.65 5.56
CA TYR A 157 6.56 4.47 6.67
C TYR A 157 7.97 4.05 7.03
N LEU A 158 8.86 5.01 7.26
CA LEU A 158 10.09 4.77 8.00
C LEU A 158 9.82 5.08 9.47
N VAL A 159 9.91 4.05 10.30
CA VAL A 159 9.73 4.15 11.75
C VAL A 159 11.11 4.13 12.40
N ARG A 160 11.40 5.08 13.29
CA ARG A 160 12.58 5.11 14.14
C ARG A 160 12.18 5.38 15.60
N ASN A 161 12.64 4.54 16.52
CA ASN A 161 12.32 4.64 17.95
C ASN A 161 10.80 4.70 18.27
N GLY A 162 9.99 4.06 17.42
CA GLY A 162 8.53 4.06 17.54
C GLY A 162 7.81 5.17 16.78
N ASP A 163 8.51 6.22 16.36
CA ASP A 163 7.93 7.36 15.65
C ASP A 163 8.08 7.22 14.13
N THR A 164 7.08 7.70 13.38
CA THR A 164 7.18 7.83 11.93
C THR A 164 7.99 9.06 11.57
N VAL A 165 9.18 8.85 10.99
CA VAL A 165 10.09 9.96 10.61
C VAL A 165 10.01 10.30 9.12
N TRP A 166 9.44 9.43 8.30
CA TRP A 166 9.20 9.65 6.87
C TRP A 166 8.07 8.73 6.38
N SER A 167 7.32 9.18 5.38
CA SER A 167 6.29 8.38 4.71
C SER A 167 6.16 8.73 3.24
N SER A 168 5.61 7.79 2.47
CA SER A 168 5.36 7.99 1.04
C SER A 168 4.25 7.06 0.55
N GLY A 169 3.55 7.47 -0.51
CA GLY A 169 2.58 6.63 -1.18
C GLY A 169 3.20 5.41 -1.85
N VAL A 170 2.46 4.30 -1.88
CA VAL A 170 2.83 3.10 -2.63
C VAL A 170 1.68 2.60 -3.51
N VAL A 171 2.05 1.93 -4.61
CA VAL A 171 1.15 1.08 -5.41
C VAL A 171 1.49 -0.36 -5.10
N VAL A 172 0.48 -1.14 -4.73
CA VAL A 172 0.62 -2.57 -4.34
C VAL A 172 -0.03 -3.49 -5.37
N GLY A 173 0.07 -4.80 -5.16
CA GLY A 173 -0.53 -5.81 -6.03
C GLY A 173 -2.05 -5.71 -6.12
N GLU A 174 -2.58 -6.06 -7.27
CA GLU A 174 -4.02 -6.21 -7.48
C GLU A 174 -4.59 -7.45 -6.76
N GLN A 175 -5.91 -7.62 -6.78
CA GLN A 175 -6.60 -8.71 -6.06
C GLN A 175 -6.15 -10.10 -6.53
N GLU A 176 -5.86 -10.25 -7.82
CA GLU A 176 -5.42 -11.50 -8.46
C GLU A 176 -3.92 -11.77 -8.25
N ALA A 177 -3.15 -10.72 -7.99
CA ALA A 177 -1.69 -10.76 -7.80
C ALA A 177 -1.28 -9.96 -6.56
N LYS A 178 -1.80 -10.39 -5.40
CA LYS A 178 -1.63 -9.70 -4.10
C LYS A 178 -0.18 -9.52 -3.73
N THR A 179 0.17 -8.35 -3.19
CA THR A 179 1.44 -8.18 -2.48
C THR A 179 1.45 -9.10 -1.25
N PRO A 180 2.42 -10.03 -1.13
CA PRO A 180 2.50 -10.96 -0.01
C PRO A 180 2.89 -10.22 1.29
N LEU A 181 2.41 -10.73 2.41
CA LEU A 181 2.69 -10.18 3.75
C LEU A 181 3.83 -10.98 4.37
N PHE A 182 4.95 -10.33 4.66
CA PHE A 182 6.14 -10.95 5.26
C PHE A 182 7.14 -9.89 5.73
N GLU A 183 8.17 -10.34 6.41
CA GLU A 183 9.32 -9.52 6.83
C GLU A 183 10.56 -9.89 6.02
N SER A 184 11.40 -8.91 5.77
CA SER A 184 12.69 -9.07 5.10
C SER A 184 13.65 -7.94 5.50
N THR A 185 14.77 -7.81 4.79
CA THR A 185 15.78 -6.79 5.08
C THR A 185 16.32 -6.20 3.78
N ILE A 186 16.33 -4.88 3.68
CA ILE A 186 16.99 -4.14 2.60
C ILE A 186 18.44 -3.91 2.99
N SER A 187 19.38 -4.37 2.17
CA SER A 187 20.83 -4.22 2.38
C SER A 187 21.53 -3.38 1.32
N SER A 188 20.81 -2.95 0.30
CA SER A 188 21.36 -2.12 -0.77
C SER A 188 20.27 -1.28 -1.45
N VAL A 189 20.70 -0.19 -2.07
CA VAL A 189 19.93 0.62 -3.02
C VAL A 189 20.55 0.45 -4.40
N VAL A 190 19.73 0.24 -5.42
CA VAL A 190 20.18 0.11 -6.81
C VAL A 190 19.66 1.30 -7.59
N LEU A 191 20.56 2.11 -8.10
CA LEU A 191 20.30 3.23 -9.00
C LEU A 191 20.32 2.72 -10.45
N ASN A 192 19.46 3.26 -11.30
CA ASN A 192 19.30 2.87 -12.70
C ASN A 192 19.22 1.34 -12.88
N PRO A 193 18.23 0.65 -12.24
CA PRO A 193 18.14 -0.80 -12.30
C PRO A 193 17.80 -1.28 -13.71
N THR A 194 18.34 -2.44 -14.09
CA THR A 194 17.77 -3.24 -15.16
C THR A 194 16.62 -4.09 -14.62
N TRP A 195 15.66 -4.44 -15.48
CA TRP A 195 14.54 -5.30 -15.10
C TRP A 195 14.53 -6.61 -15.89
N THR A 196 14.86 -7.69 -15.22
CA THR A 196 14.59 -9.03 -15.77
C THR A 196 13.11 -9.32 -15.63
N VAL A 197 12.42 -9.42 -16.75
CA VAL A 197 10.97 -9.60 -16.78
C VAL A 197 10.59 -11.00 -16.30
N PRO A 198 9.70 -11.14 -15.30
CA PRO A 198 9.18 -12.43 -14.90
C PRO A 198 8.55 -13.17 -16.07
N ARG A 199 8.76 -14.50 -16.11
CA ARG A 199 8.28 -15.31 -17.25
C ARG A 199 6.77 -15.18 -17.51
N SER A 200 5.96 -15.08 -16.45
CA SER A 200 4.51 -14.86 -16.56
C SER A 200 4.20 -13.57 -17.33
N ILE A 201 4.80 -12.45 -16.91
CA ILE A 201 4.61 -11.15 -17.56
C ILE A 201 5.14 -11.20 -19.01
N ALA A 202 6.31 -11.79 -19.23
CA ALA A 202 6.90 -11.89 -20.56
C ALA A 202 6.00 -12.66 -21.54
N SER A 203 5.47 -13.81 -21.09
CA SER A 203 4.70 -14.70 -21.96
C SER A 203 3.19 -14.38 -22.04
N GLU A 204 2.62 -13.77 -20.98
CA GLU A 204 1.17 -13.50 -20.93
C GLU A 204 0.82 -12.08 -21.39
N GLU A 205 1.70 -11.11 -21.12
CA GLU A 205 1.39 -9.70 -21.37
C GLU A 205 2.25 -9.08 -22.48
N LEU A 206 3.56 -9.39 -22.50
CA LEU A 206 4.46 -8.76 -23.46
C LEU A 206 4.47 -9.51 -24.79
N LEU A 207 4.43 -10.85 -24.80
CA LEU A 207 4.43 -11.62 -26.04
C LEU A 207 3.29 -11.23 -26.98
N PRO A 208 2.02 -11.07 -26.57
CA PRO A 208 0.97 -10.58 -27.47
C PRO A 208 1.25 -9.20 -28.06
N LYS A 209 1.89 -8.30 -27.29
CA LYS A 209 2.28 -6.96 -27.76
C LYS A 209 3.39 -7.05 -28.80
N ILE A 210 4.37 -7.92 -28.57
CA ILE A 210 5.49 -8.16 -29.52
C ILE A 210 4.98 -8.81 -30.79
N GLN A 211 4.05 -9.76 -30.71
CA GLN A 211 3.42 -10.39 -31.86
C GLN A 211 2.67 -9.38 -32.73
N ASN A 212 1.97 -8.44 -32.11
CA ASN A 212 1.26 -7.38 -32.84
C ASN A 212 2.22 -6.32 -33.43
N ASP A 213 3.33 -6.05 -32.73
CA ASP A 213 4.29 -5.03 -33.11
C ASP A 213 5.69 -5.35 -32.56
N PRO A 214 6.57 -6.01 -33.35
CA PRO A 214 7.93 -6.34 -32.92
C PRO A 214 8.80 -5.13 -32.52
N ALA A 215 8.50 -3.93 -33.03
CA ALA A 215 9.19 -2.71 -32.65
C ALA A 215 8.91 -2.29 -31.18
N PHE A 216 7.93 -2.92 -30.53
CA PHE A 216 7.65 -2.78 -29.09
C PHE A 216 8.90 -3.05 -28.22
N LEU A 217 9.70 -4.06 -28.59
CA LEU A 217 10.94 -4.39 -27.87
C LEU A 217 11.93 -3.21 -27.89
N ILE A 218 12.15 -2.63 -29.05
CA ILE A 218 13.10 -1.53 -29.23
C ILE A 218 12.61 -0.28 -28.48
N ARG A 219 11.34 0.09 -28.66
CA ARG A 219 10.76 1.27 -27.98
C ARG A 219 10.72 1.12 -26.49
N GLY A 220 10.52 -0.09 -25.98
CA GLY A 220 10.51 -0.40 -24.56
C GLY A 220 11.90 -0.63 -23.95
N GLY A 221 12.98 -0.58 -24.74
CA GLY A 221 14.34 -0.81 -24.24
C GLY A 221 14.60 -2.26 -23.81
N TYR A 222 13.89 -3.23 -24.42
CA TYR A 222 14.05 -4.65 -24.10
C TYR A 222 15.17 -5.30 -24.88
N GLU A 223 16.01 -6.07 -24.18
CA GLU A 223 16.96 -7.03 -24.73
C GLU A 223 16.34 -8.42 -24.66
N LEU A 224 16.54 -9.19 -25.72
CA LEU A 224 16.17 -10.60 -25.79
C LEU A 224 17.38 -11.47 -25.48
N ARG A 225 17.22 -12.46 -24.61
CA ARG A 225 18.28 -13.41 -24.24
C ARG A 225 17.77 -14.84 -24.39
N ASN A 226 18.65 -15.71 -24.84
CA ASN A 226 18.46 -17.15 -24.85
C ASN A 226 18.43 -17.72 -23.42
N GLN A 227 18.06 -19.00 -23.27
CA GLN A 227 18.05 -19.70 -21.97
C GLN A 227 19.44 -19.77 -21.31
N ASP A 228 20.50 -19.79 -22.10
CA ASP A 228 21.89 -19.76 -21.62
C ASP A 228 22.38 -18.36 -21.23
N GLY A 229 21.52 -17.34 -21.38
CA GLY A 229 21.84 -15.94 -21.08
C GLY A 229 22.53 -15.18 -22.22
N SER A 230 22.87 -15.83 -23.32
CA SER A 230 23.45 -15.18 -24.52
C SER A 230 22.43 -14.24 -25.18
N PRO A 231 22.86 -13.14 -25.82
CA PRO A 231 21.98 -12.28 -26.58
C PRO A 231 21.29 -13.04 -27.71
N ALA A 232 20.00 -12.78 -27.92
CA ALA A 232 19.23 -13.27 -29.06
C ALA A 232 18.83 -12.10 -29.96
N GLU A 233 18.85 -12.33 -31.29
CA GLU A 233 18.45 -11.30 -32.25
C GLU A 233 16.95 -11.33 -32.45
N PRO A 234 16.20 -10.28 -32.07
CA PRO A 234 14.73 -10.27 -32.19
C PRO A 234 14.21 -10.48 -33.63
N ALA A 235 14.96 -10.05 -34.63
CA ALA A 235 14.58 -10.18 -36.02
C ALA A 235 14.65 -11.64 -36.52
N SER A 236 15.37 -12.52 -35.85
CA SER A 236 15.49 -13.94 -36.17
C SER A 236 14.41 -14.81 -35.53
N VAL A 237 13.56 -14.24 -34.66
CA VAL A 237 12.55 -14.99 -33.91
C VAL A 237 11.23 -15.02 -34.67
N ASP A 238 10.69 -16.21 -34.86
CA ASP A 238 9.30 -16.38 -35.32
C ASP A 238 8.33 -16.17 -34.16
N TRP A 239 7.98 -14.90 -33.93
CA TRP A 239 7.10 -14.50 -32.84
C TRP A 239 5.72 -15.14 -32.95
N ALA A 240 5.22 -15.42 -34.15
CA ALA A 240 3.90 -16.02 -34.36
C ALA A 240 3.84 -17.49 -33.89
N ALA A 241 4.97 -18.19 -33.91
CA ALA A 241 5.07 -19.58 -33.45
C ALA A 241 5.17 -19.69 -31.91
N LEU A 242 5.37 -18.57 -31.17
CA LEU A 242 5.52 -18.58 -29.72
C LEU A 242 4.16 -18.48 -29.01
N SER A 243 4.10 -19.06 -27.82
CA SER A 243 2.92 -19.05 -26.94
C SER A 243 3.31 -18.98 -25.48
N LYS A 244 2.35 -18.77 -24.58
CA LYS A 244 2.56 -18.80 -23.12
C LYS A 244 3.31 -20.07 -22.66
N SER A 245 2.99 -21.22 -23.21
CA SER A 245 3.63 -22.50 -22.86
C SER A 245 4.98 -22.70 -23.52
N ASN A 246 5.22 -22.05 -24.66
CA ASN A 246 6.44 -22.16 -25.46
C ASN A 246 7.08 -20.77 -25.66
N PHE A 247 7.67 -20.23 -24.59
CA PHE A 247 8.42 -18.97 -24.61
C PHE A 247 9.82 -19.22 -24.02
N PRO A 248 10.84 -19.51 -24.86
CA PRO A 248 12.16 -19.95 -24.39
C PRO A 248 13.11 -18.79 -24.07
N TYR A 249 12.66 -17.54 -24.19
CA TYR A 249 13.50 -16.37 -24.02
C TYR A 249 13.33 -15.71 -22.67
N THR A 250 14.35 -14.95 -22.27
CA THR A 250 14.30 -13.99 -21.16
C THR A 250 14.32 -12.58 -21.75
N LEU A 251 13.39 -11.75 -21.31
CA LEU A 251 13.38 -10.32 -21.61
C LEU A 251 14.08 -9.57 -20.47
N VAL A 252 15.02 -8.69 -20.82
CA VAL A 252 15.68 -7.78 -19.87
C VAL A 252 15.45 -6.35 -20.35
N GLN A 253 14.78 -5.55 -19.55
CA GLN A 253 14.62 -4.12 -19.85
C GLN A 253 15.83 -3.35 -19.32
N ARG A 254 16.44 -2.54 -20.17
CA ARG A 254 17.58 -1.70 -19.84
C ARG A 254 17.18 -0.61 -18.83
N ALA A 255 18.15 -0.11 -18.10
CA ALA A 255 18.00 1.13 -17.34
C ALA A 255 17.56 2.27 -18.28
N GLY A 256 16.72 3.16 -17.77
CA GLY A 256 16.26 4.31 -18.56
C GLY A 256 14.85 4.78 -18.18
N PRO A 257 14.37 5.83 -18.83
CA PRO A 257 13.13 6.52 -18.45
C PRO A 257 11.86 5.67 -18.66
N VAL A 258 11.92 4.64 -19.51
CA VAL A 258 10.80 3.73 -19.79
C VAL A 258 10.85 2.44 -18.98
N ASN A 259 11.88 2.25 -18.14
CA ASN A 259 12.02 1.04 -17.33
C ASN A 259 10.87 0.96 -16.31
N GLU A 260 10.20 -0.19 -16.25
CA GLU A 260 9.04 -0.39 -15.34
C GLU A 260 9.45 -0.31 -13.85
N LEU A 261 10.74 -0.54 -13.52
CA LEU A 261 11.26 -0.35 -12.16
C LEU A 261 11.68 1.10 -11.87
N GLY A 262 11.53 2.03 -12.85
CA GLY A 262 11.95 3.42 -12.70
C GLY A 262 13.47 3.56 -12.51
N ARG A 263 13.86 4.56 -11.74
CA ARG A 263 15.27 4.94 -11.54
C ARG A 263 15.92 4.33 -10.29
N VAL A 264 15.11 3.82 -9.33
CA VAL A 264 15.61 3.29 -8.05
C VAL A 264 14.90 1.99 -7.68
N LYS A 265 15.67 1.02 -7.18
CA LYS A 265 15.17 -0.25 -6.66
C LYS A 265 15.79 -0.53 -5.30
N PHE A 266 14.98 -1.05 -4.38
CA PHE A 266 15.37 -1.51 -3.05
C PHE A 266 15.15 -3.03 -2.99
N PRO A 267 16.15 -3.85 -3.33
CA PRO A 267 16.03 -5.30 -3.31
C PRO A 267 16.03 -5.83 -1.87
N PHE A 268 15.23 -6.85 -1.62
CA PHE A 268 15.23 -7.62 -0.37
C PHE A 268 14.97 -9.11 -0.64
N PRO A 269 15.63 -10.02 0.10
CA PRO A 269 15.46 -11.45 -0.08
C PRO A 269 14.04 -11.91 0.18
N ASN A 270 13.43 -12.63 -0.77
CA ASN A 270 12.13 -13.27 -0.57
C ASN A 270 11.88 -14.33 -1.65
N ARG A 271 10.97 -15.29 -1.34
CA ARG A 271 10.56 -16.37 -2.26
C ARG A 271 9.51 -15.97 -3.29
N PHE A 272 8.95 -14.77 -3.19
CA PHE A 272 7.83 -14.30 -4.01
C PHE A 272 8.29 -13.51 -5.23
N GLY A 273 9.58 -13.15 -5.30
CA GLY A 273 10.13 -12.34 -6.38
C GLY A 273 9.66 -10.88 -6.36
N VAL A 274 9.20 -10.37 -5.22
CA VAL A 274 8.76 -8.98 -5.07
C VAL A 274 9.89 -8.06 -4.61
N CYS A 275 9.79 -6.78 -4.94
CA CYS A 275 10.71 -5.74 -4.51
C CYS A 275 10.00 -4.41 -4.32
N LEU A 276 10.64 -3.47 -3.64
CA LEU A 276 10.27 -2.07 -3.59
C LEU A 276 11.04 -1.33 -4.68
N HIS A 277 10.36 -0.50 -5.49
CA HIS A 277 11.00 0.19 -6.61
C HIS A 277 10.25 1.44 -7.05
N ASP A 278 10.90 2.26 -7.82
CA ASP A 278 10.32 3.39 -8.54
C ASP A 278 9.40 2.94 -9.68
N THR A 279 8.77 3.88 -10.38
CA THR A 279 7.93 3.61 -11.56
C THR A 279 7.81 4.84 -12.45
N PRO A 280 7.79 4.69 -13.79
CA PRO A 280 7.42 5.78 -14.69
C PRO A 280 5.93 6.14 -14.64
N LYS A 281 5.08 5.27 -14.07
CA LYS A 281 3.62 5.46 -13.99
C LYS A 281 3.21 6.30 -12.78
N LYS A 282 3.78 7.49 -12.63
CA LYS A 282 3.55 8.38 -11.48
C LYS A 282 2.11 8.82 -11.27
N HIS A 283 1.30 8.86 -12.35
CA HIS A 283 -0.12 9.20 -12.26
C HIS A 283 -0.95 8.25 -11.38
N LEU A 284 -0.47 7.01 -11.14
CA LEU A 284 -1.17 6.04 -10.29
C LEU A 284 -1.23 6.47 -8.82
N PHE A 285 -0.30 7.30 -8.37
CA PHE A 285 -0.27 7.78 -6.98
C PHE A 285 -1.40 8.77 -6.66
N GLY A 286 -1.97 9.43 -7.68
CA GLY A 286 -3.17 10.27 -7.54
C GLY A 286 -4.48 9.49 -7.38
N MET A 287 -4.45 8.16 -7.49
CA MET A 287 -5.65 7.33 -7.36
C MET A 287 -5.93 7.01 -5.88
N ALA A 288 -7.21 7.07 -5.47
CA ALA A 288 -7.61 6.68 -4.12
C ALA A 288 -7.41 5.18 -3.83
N SER A 289 -7.54 4.32 -4.85
CA SER A 289 -7.19 2.90 -4.76
C SER A 289 -5.94 2.65 -5.60
N ARG A 290 -4.89 2.11 -4.99
CA ARG A 290 -3.59 1.93 -5.62
C ARG A 290 -3.15 0.45 -5.66
N ALA A 291 -4.08 -0.45 -5.95
CA ALA A 291 -3.84 -1.89 -6.12
C ALA A 291 -3.78 -2.24 -7.62
N PHE A 292 -2.61 -2.07 -8.26
CA PHE A 292 -2.42 -2.19 -9.71
C PHE A 292 -1.17 -2.96 -10.13
N SER A 293 -0.34 -3.42 -9.20
CA SER A 293 0.89 -4.15 -9.55
C SER A 293 0.67 -5.66 -9.56
N HIS A 294 1.66 -6.39 -10.06
CA HIS A 294 1.73 -7.86 -10.00
C HIS A 294 2.40 -8.36 -8.70
N GLY A 295 2.23 -7.63 -7.61
CA GLY A 295 2.76 -7.97 -6.29
C GLY A 295 3.96 -7.14 -5.84
N CYS A 296 4.77 -6.59 -6.72
CA CYS A 296 5.82 -5.63 -6.37
C CYS A 296 5.24 -4.32 -5.83
N ILE A 297 6.03 -3.59 -5.05
CA ILE A 297 5.62 -2.35 -4.39
C ILE A 297 6.27 -1.18 -5.14
N ARG A 298 5.45 -0.35 -5.80
CA ARG A 298 5.93 0.87 -6.46
C ARG A 298 5.92 2.02 -5.48
N LEU A 299 6.99 2.79 -5.43
CA LEU A 299 7.20 3.89 -4.49
C LEU A 299 7.04 5.24 -5.19
N GLU A 300 6.33 6.15 -4.55
CA GLU A 300 6.08 7.50 -5.09
C GLU A 300 7.33 8.38 -5.04
N ASN A 301 8.02 8.41 -3.86
CA ASN A 301 9.20 9.22 -3.59
C ASN A 301 10.46 8.34 -3.35
N PRO A 302 10.95 7.61 -4.38
CA PRO A 302 12.02 6.63 -4.20
C PRO A 302 13.38 7.27 -3.96
N ILE A 303 13.63 8.48 -4.50
CA ILE A 303 14.92 9.14 -4.35
C ILE A 303 15.10 9.67 -2.92
N ASP A 304 14.02 10.15 -2.30
CA ASP A 304 14.05 10.61 -0.91
C ASP A 304 14.34 9.44 0.05
N LEU A 305 13.72 8.27 -0.19
CA LEU A 305 14.04 7.09 0.59
C LEU A 305 15.49 6.63 0.35
N ALA A 306 15.96 6.65 -0.91
CA ALA A 306 17.34 6.31 -1.23
C ALA A 306 18.31 7.21 -0.47
N GLU A 307 18.13 8.52 -0.51
CA GLU A 307 18.94 9.50 0.20
C GLU A 307 19.01 9.17 1.70
N ILE A 308 17.87 9.02 2.37
CA ILE A 308 17.80 8.70 3.80
C ILE A 308 18.57 7.41 4.14
N LEU A 309 18.53 6.39 3.26
CA LEU A 309 19.14 5.11 3.52
C LEU A 309 20.64 5.08 3.21
N VAL A 310 21.14 5.89 2.26
CA VAL A 310 22.55 5.90 1.86
C VAL A 310 23.34 7.04 2.50
N GLU A 311 22.67 8.01 3.16
CA GLU A 311 23.34 9.09 3.91
C GLU A 311 24.40 8.56 4.90
N PRO A 312 24.13 7.49 5.70
CA PRO A 312 25.15 6.93 6.59
C PRO A 312 26.37 6.31 5.87
N ALA A 313 26.25 6.03 4.56
CA ALA A 313 27.36 5.62 3.70
C ALA A 313 28.14 6.82 3.10
N GLY A 314 27.75 8.04 3.43
CA GLY A 314 28.38 9.27 2.95
C GLY A 314 27.88 9.75 1.58
N TRP A 315 26.77 9.24 1.08
CA TRP A 315 26.14 9.69 -0.17
C TRP A 315 25.25 10.90 0.08
N THR A 316 25.40 11.93 -0.77
CA THR A 316 24.52 13.11 -0.77
C THR A 316 23.50 13.01 -1.90
N ARG A 317 22.47 13.86 -1.85
CA ARG A 317 21.46 13.96 -2.91
C ARG A 317 22.08 14.27 -4.27
N GLU A 318 23.04 15.19 -4.31
CA GLU A 318 23.74 15.59 -5.55
C GLU A 318 24.52 14.41 -6.15
N GLN A 319 25.13 13.57 -5.32
CA GLN A 319 25.82 12.36 -5.79
C GLN A 319 24.85 11.31 -6.33
N ILE A 320 23.70 11.14 -5.68
CA ILE A 320 22.64 10.25 -6.17
C ILE A 320 22.12 10.76 -7.53
N ASP A 321 21.83 12.05 -7.65
CA ASP A 321 21.32 12.64 -8.89
C ASP A 321 22.34 12.55 -10.02
N ALA A 322 23.62 12.80 -9.74
CA ALA A 322 24.73 12.64 -10.70
C ALA A 322 24.86 11.17 -11.18
N GLU A 323 24.75 10.20 -10.27
CA GLU A 323 24.80 8.78 -10.63
C GLU A 323 23.57 8.35 -11.45
N LEU A 324 22.38 8.86 -11.08
CA LEU A 324 21.17 8.64 -11.84
C LEU A 324 21.27 9.17 -13.28
N ASP A 325 21.97 10.27 -13.49
CA ASP A 325 22.15 10.90 -14.81
C ASP A 325 23.14 10.14 -15.71
N THR A 326 24.00 9.28 -15.14
CA THR A 326 24.86 8.39 -15.96
C THR A 326 24.04 7.36 -16.75
N GLY A 327 22.83 7.02 -16.28
CA GLY A 327 22.02 5.92 -16.82
C GLY A 327 22.61 4.54 -16.60
N GLN A 328 23.73 4.41 -15.91
CA GLN A 328 24.38 3.13 -15.61
C GLN A 328 23.86 2.55 -14.30
N THR A 329 23.72 1.22 -14.26
CA THR A 329 23.27 0.55 -13.03
C THR A 329 24.39 0.59 -11.98
N HIS A 330 24.08 1.19 -10.83
CA HIS A 330 24.98 1.27 -9.68
C HIS A 330 24.29 0.71 -8.43
N SER A 331 24.97 -0.14 -7.67
CA SER A 331 24.47 -0.70 -6.41
C SER A 331 25.25 -0.14 -5.22
N ILE A 332 24.54 0.55 -4.34
CA ILE A 332 25.08 1.12 -3.10
C ILE A 332 24.72 0.20 -1.95
N LYS A 333 25.71 -0.37 -1.28
CA LYS A 333 25.51 -1.19 -0.08
C LYS A 333 25.20 -0.30 1.11
N LEU A 334 24.17 -0.64 1.87
CA LEU A 334 23.87 0.05 3.12
C LEU A 334 24.85 -0.36 4.21
N PRO A 335 25.40 0.60 4.99
CA PRO A 335 26.24 0.29 6.15
C PRO A 335 25.48 -0.54 7.19
N GLU A 336 24.23 -0.21 7.41
CA GLU A 336 23.30 -0.91 8.28
C GLU A 336 22.08 -1.36 7.46
N PRO A 337 21.88 -2.68 7.30
CA PRO A 337 20.67 -3.20 6.67
C PRO A 337 19.42 -2.81 7.46
N ILE A 338 18.35 -2.41 6.76
CA ILE A 338 17.11 -1.99 7.39
C ILE A 338 16.02 -3.05 7.21
N PRO A 339 15.34 -3.50 8.29
CA PRO A 339 14.17 -4.37 8.20
C PRO A 339 13.05 -3.71 7.39
N ILE A 340 12.33 -4.50 6.58
CA ILE A 340 11.11 -4.11 5.91
C ILE A 340 9.99 -5.10 6.27
N VAL A 341 8.87 -4.57 6.73
CA VAL A 341 7.66 -5.32 7.06
C VAL A 341 6.57 -4.95 6.11
N ILE A 342 5.99 -5.93 5.45
CA ILE A 342 4.80 -5.76 4.62
C ILE A 342 3.62 -6.29 5.41
N ALA A 343 2.78 -5.38 5.91
CA ALA A 343 1.67 -5.66 6.81
C ALA A 343 0.32 -5.28 6.21
N TYR A 344 -0.74 -5.77 6.85
CA TYR A 344 -2.11 -5.52 6.46
C TYR A 344 -2.90 -4.99 7.65
N LEU A 345 -2.87 -3.65 7.81
CA LEU A 345 -3.55 -2.95 8.89
C LEU A 345 -4.70 -2.13 8.28
N THR A 346 -5.93 -2.59 8.48
CA THR A 346 -7.13 -1.92 7.98
C THR A 346 -7.64 -0.84 8.94
N ALA A 347 -7.09 -0.78 10.15
CA ALA A 347 -7.31 0.32 11.09
C ALA A 347 -5.99 0.71 11.76
N ALA A 348 -5.80 2.01 11.98
CA ALA A 348 -4.65 2.59 12.66
C ALA A 348 -5.06 3.84 13.44
N VAL A 349 -4.21 4.25 14.39
CA VAL A 349 -4.36 5.51 15.13
C VAL A 349 -3.03 6.24 15.08
N ASP A 350 -3.05 7.51 14.66
CA ASP A 350 -1.85 8.33 14.61
C ASP A 350 -1.49 8.94 15.99
N ASP A 351 -0.43 9.75 16.01
CA ASP A 351 0.08 10.35 17.22
C ASP A 351 -0.83 11.44 17.79
N THR A 352 -1.76 11.97 16.98
CA THR A 352 -2.80 12.93 17.39
C THR A 352 -4.04 12.26 17.96
N GLY A 353 -4.17 10.94 17.85
CA GLY A 353 -5.35 10.17 18.24
C GLY A 353 -6.39 10.04 17.12
N THR A 354 -6.08 10.51 15.91
CA THR A 354 -6.99 10.34 14.74
C THR A 354 -7.05 8.87 14.34
N VAL A 355 -8.28 8.35 14.25
CA VAL A 355 -8.53 6.95 13.87
C VAL A 355 -8.70 6.85 12.37
N TYR A 356 -7.88 6.04 11.74
CA TYR A 356 -7.92 5.74 10.32
C TYR A 356 -8.58 4.38 10.07
N PHE A 357 -9.41 4.31 9.04
CA PHE A 357 -10.02 3.06 8.57
C PHE A 357 -9.75 2.92 7.07
N TYR A 358 -9.00 1.91 6.70
CA TYR A 358 -8.68 1.63 5.31
C TYR A 358 -9.62 0.56 4.75
N ARG A 359 -9.79 0.59 3.44
CA ARG A 359 -10.57 -0.42 2.73
C ARG A 359 -9.86 -1.77 2.77
N ASP A 360 -10.60 -2.83 3.05
CA ASP A 360 -10.09 -4.21 2.94
C ASP A 360 -9.94 -4.62 1.47
N VAL A 361 -8.83 -4.22 0.85
CA VAL A 361 -8.58 -4.38 -0.60
C VAL A 361 -8.36 -5.83 -1.01
N TYR A 362 -7.97 -6.71 -0.07
CA TYR A 362 -7.71 -8.13 -0.31
C TYR A 362 -8.72 -9.07 0.33
N GLY A 363 -9.68 -8.55 1.08
CA GLY A 363 -10.66 -9.36 1.81
C GLY A 363 -10.06 -10.17 2.96
N LEU A 364 -9.02 -9.63 3.64
CA LEU A 364 -8.29 -10.31 4.72
C LEU A 364 -8.76 -9.91 6.12
N ASP A 365 -9.52 -8.83 6.25
CA ASP A 365 -10.05 -8.33 7.52
C ASP A 365 -11.33 -9.09 7.91
N ARG A 366 -11.16 -10.39 8.11
CA ARG A 366 -12.26 -11.22 8.61
C ARG A 366 -12.29 -11.15 10.13
N PRO A 367 -13.46 -10.90 10.76
CA PRO A 367 -13.60 -11.11 12.19
C PRO A 367 -13.15 -12.54 12.48
N ARG A 368 -12.10 -12.72 13.30
CA ARG A 368 -11.84 -14.05 13.88
C ARG A 368 -13.10 -14.45 14.61
N ALA A 369 -13.79 -15.48 14.13
CA ALA A 369 -14.88 -16.09 14.88
C ALA A 369 -14.34 -16.32 16.29
N ALA A 370 -15.02 -15.74 17.29
CA ALA A 370 -14.66 -15.95 18.66
C ALA A 370 -14.55 -17.47 18.89
N ALA A 371 -13.36 -17.93 19.28
CA ALA A 371 -13.18 -19.32 19.69
C ALA A 371 -14.17 -19.57 20.83
N ARG A 372 -15.16 -20.45 20.55
CA ARG A 372 -16.13 -20.90 21.54
C ARG A 372 -15.43 -21.82 22.53
#